data_554822083594b75f0b475f4994b99a18
#
_entry.id   554822083594b75f0b475f4994b99a18
#
_cell.length_a   1.000
_cell.length_b   1.000
_cell.length_c   1.000
_cell.angle_alpha   90.00
_cell.angle_beta   90.00
_cell.angle_gamma   90.00
#
_symmetry.space_group_name_H-M   'P 1'
#
loop_
_entity.id
_entity.type
_entity.pdbx_description
1 polymer ?
#
loop_
_entity_poly.entity_id
_entity_poly.type
_entity_poly.pdbx_seq_one_letter_code
_entity_poly.pdbx_strand_id
1 'polypeptide(L)'
;MQSAQASRNVFDALTSEGHIFRNRSVLSSDYVPEDFPHRNDEIDQVAHILRPALEGSRPSNILIYGQTGTGKTAVARYICDQLKDKVTADGGAIHTAHINCKRVNTPYGILANIGQTYTTNWEDSIPHTGWRLEQVYAALCRKAEEAGGIALVV
;
A
#
# COMPACT_ATOMS: atom_id res chain seq x y z
N MET A 1 2.07 36.30 47.07
CA MET A 1 2.41 36.32 45.64
C MET A 1 3.11 35.00 45.33
N GLN A 2 2.37 34.00 44.89
CA GLN A 2 2.92 32.70 44.48
C GLN A 2 3.23 32.76 42.97
N SER A 3 4.50 32.70 42.63
CA SER A 3 4.99 32.61 41.28
C SER A 3 4.63 31.23 40.72
N ALA A 4 3.71 31.21 39.75
CA ALA A 4 3.41 30.02 38.98
C ALA A 4 4.67 29.61 38.19
N GLN A 5 5.30 28.51 38.59
CA GLN A 5 6.32 27.85 37.80
C GLN A 5 5.64 27.32 36.53
N ALA A 6 5.91 27.95 35.39
CA ALA A 6 5.49 27.43 34.08
C ALA A 6 6.10 26.04 33.92
N SER A 7 5.26 25.05 33.77
CA SER A 7 5.63 23.66 33.48
C SER A 7 6.43 23.62 32.17
N ARG A 8 7.74 23.43 32.26
CA ARG A 8 8.63 23.28 31.11
C ARG A 8 8.29 21.97 30.40
N ASN A 9 7.78 22.05 29.17
CA ASN A 9 7.57 20.88 28.39
C ASN A 9 8.94 20.28 28.00
N VAL A 10 9.19 19.03 28.41
CA VAL A 10 10.46 18.34 28.19
C VAL A 10 10.75 18.17 26.69
N PHE A 11 9.71 18.16 25.86
CA PHE A 11 9.83 18.00 24.41
C PHE A 11 10.25 19.28 23.68
N ASP A 12 10.08 20.47 24.29
CA ASP A 12 10.51 21.76 23.69
C ASP A 12 12.02 21.83 23.50
N ALA A 13 12.78 21.17 24.39
CA ALA A 13 14.23 21.09 24.28
C ALA A 13 14.70 20.16 23.16
N LEU A 14 13.90 19.15 22.79
CA LEU A 14 14.21 18.18 21.76
C LEU A 14 13.89 18.66 20.34
N THR A 15 13.05 19.68 20.21
CA THR A 15 12.70 20.30 18.92
C THR A 15 13.70 21.34 18.45
N SER A 16 14.56 21.84 19.34
CA SER A 16 15.55 22.89 19.05
C SER A 16 16.94 22.37 18.64
N GLU A 17 17.22 21.06 18.76
CA GLU A 17 18.48 20.50 18.32
C GLU A 17 18.46 20.28 16.80
N GLY A 18 19.50 20.79 16.11
CA GLY A 18 19.64 20.76 14.65
C GLY A 18 19.41 19.36 14.09
N HIS A 19 18.46 19.26 13.18
CA HIS A 19 18.10 17.98 12.56
C HIS A 19 19.26 17.48 11.69
N ILE A 20 19.85 16.34 12.07
CA ILE A 20 20.84 15.60 11.27
C ILE A 20 20.24 15.18 9.91
N PHE A 21 18.91 14.98 9.87
CA PHE A 21 18.19 14.56 8.68
C PHE A 21 17.43 15.73 8.05
N ARG A 22 17.62 15.94 6.76
CA ARG A 22 16.80 16.88 5.97
C ARG A 22 15.35 16.40 5.84
N ASN A 23 15.16 15.11 5.69
CA ASN A 23 13.86 14.48 5.60
C ASN A 23 13.89 13.10 6.25
N ARG A 24 13.19 12.93 7.37
CA ARG A 24 13.09 11.66 8.10
C ARG A 24 12.18 10.64 7.40
N SER A 25 11.24 11.07 6.59
CA SER A 25 10.31 10.16 5.88
C SER A 25 11.02 9.22 4.90
N VAL A 26 12.18 9.64 4.38
CA VAL A 26 13.03 8.82 3.49
C VAL A 26 13.51 7.53 4.14
N LEU A 27 13.56 7.49 5.47
CA LEU A 27 13.97 6.31 6.24
C LEU A 27 12.80 5.37 6.56
N SER A 28 11.58 5.73 6.20
CA SER A 28 10.42 4.86 6.38
C SER A 28 10.49 3.67 5.42
N SER A 29 10.07 2.49 5.90
CA SER A 29 9.91 1.30 5.05
C SER A 29 8.85 1.46 3.95
N ASP A 30 7.98 2.45 4.11
CA ASP A 30 6.87 2.76 3.20
C ASP A 30 7.19 3.92 2.26
N TYR A 31 8.40 4.49 2.38
CA TYR A 31 8.84 5.55 1.49
C TYR A 31 9.02 5.04 0.07
N VAL A 32 8.38 5.71 -0.87
CA VAL A 32 8.54 5.48 -2.31
C VAL A 32 9.26 6.70 -2.89
N PRO A 33 10.43 6.55 -3.49
CA PRO A 33 11.13 7.65 -4.16
C PRO A 33 10.32 8.16 -5.36
N GLU A 34 10.46 9.44 -5.67
CA GLU A 34 9.89 10.04 -6.89
C GLU A 34 10.67 9.66 -8.15
N ASP A 35 11.95 9.32 -8.00
CA ASP A 35 12.84 8.93 -9.09
C ASP A 35 13.59 7.64 -8.74
N PHE A 36 13.78 6.80 -9.76
CA PHE A 36 14.45 5.49 -9.66
C PHE A 36 15.62 5.46 -10.66
N PRO A 37 16.79 5.98 -10.28
CA PRO A 37 17.95 5.96 -11.16
C PRO A 37 18.27 4.54 -11.65
N HIS A 38 18.50 4.39 -12.97
CA HIS A 38 18.83 3.12 -13.61
C HIS A 38 17.77 2.00 -13.49
N ARG A 39 16.47 2.36 -13.36
CA ARG A 39 15.36 1.42 -13.25
C ARG A 39 14.25 1.66 -14.29
N ASN A 40 14.50 2.50 -15.26
CA ASN A 40 13.50 2.84 -16.28
C ASN A 40 13.05 1.62 -17.07
N ASP A 41 13.99 0.75 -17.47
CA ASP A 41 13.66 -0.43 -18.27
C ASP A 41 12.78 -1.43 -17.48
N GLU A 42 13.05 -1.65 -16.19
CA GLU A 42 12.24 -2.51 -15.35
C GLU A 42 10.86 -1.90 -15.08
N ILE A 43 10.79 -0.59 -14.86
CA ILE A 43 9.54 0.16 -14.69
C ILE A 43 8.69 0.03 -15.95
N ASP A 44 9.27 0.28 -17.12
CA ASP A 44 8.58 0.22 -18.40
C ASP A 44 8.06 -1.20 -18.71
N GLN A 45 8.84 -2.24 -18.41
CA GLN A 45 8.43 -3.63 -18.58
C GLN A 45 7.21 -3.96 -17.71
N VAL A 46 7.22 -3.60 -16.41
CA VAL A 46 6.09 -3.85 -15.50
C VAL A 46 4.87 -3.03 -15.93
N ALA A 47 5.06 -1.76 -16.27
CA ALA A 47 3.99 -0.89 -16.74
C ALA A 47 3.33 -1.44 -18.04
N HIS A 48 4.14 -2.00 -18.96
CA HIS A 48 3.63 -2.61 -20.18
C HIS A 48 2.75 -3.84 -19.90
N ILE A 49 3.14 -4.68 -18.93
CA ILE A 49 2.33 -5.84 -18.52
C ILE A 49 1.02 -5.41 -17.84
N LEU A 50 1.06 -4.30 -17.07
CA LEU A 50 -0.12 -3.77 -16.37
C LEU A 50 -1.03 -2.89 -17.25
N ARG A 51 -0.60 -2.55 -18.47
CA ARG A 51 -1.38 -1.72 -19.40
C ARG A 51 -2.83 -2.12 -19.58
N PRO A 52 -3.21 -3.42 -19.68
CA PRO A 52 -4.61 -3.82 -19.81
C PRO A 52 -5.50 -3.33 -18.67
N ALA A 53 -4.93 -3.07 -17.48
CA ALA A 53 -5.67 -2.50 -16.36
C ALA A 53 -6.19 -1.08 -16.63
N LEU A 54 -5.53 -0.29 -17.46
CA LEU A 54 -6.02 1.03 -17.91
C LEU A 54 -7.33 0.93 -18.69
N GLU A 55 -7.52 -0.19 -19.39
CA GLU A 55 -8.70 -0.48 -20.22
C GLU A 55 -9.77 -1.31 -19.48
N GLY A 56 -9.63 -1.44 -18.15
CA GLY A 56 -10.52 -2.26 -17.33
C GLY A 56 -10.37 -3.77 -17.53
N SER A 57 -9.30 -4.22 -18.22
CA SER A 57 -9.03 -5.63 -18.47
C SER A 57 -8.02 -6.20 -17.48
N ARG A 58 -8.14 -7.50 -17.18
CA ARG A 58 -7.24 -8.18 -16.25
C ARG A 58 -5.82 -8.30 -16.83
N PRO A 59 -4.79 -7.73 -16.18
CA PRO A 59 -3.40 -7.91 -16.59
C PRO A 59 -2.88 -9.31 -16.25
N SER A 60 -1.74 -9.68 -16.81
CA SER A 60 -1.02 -10.90 -16.43
C SER A 60 -0.41 -10.79 -15.03
N ASN A 61 -0.26 -11.95 -14.36
CA ASN A 61 0.46 -12.00 -13.10
C ASN A 61 1.95 -11.73 -13.33
N ILE A 62 2.58 -11.03 -12.38
CA ILE A 62 3.98 -10.64 -12.46
C ILE A 62 4.74 -11.27 -11.30
N LEU A 63 5.90 -11.84 -11.56
CA LEU A 63 6.86 -12.29 -10.55
C LEU A 63 8.11 -11.43 -10.63
N ILE A 64 8.37 -10.62 -9.60
CA ILE A 64 9.58 -9.80 -9.47
C ILE A 64 10.55 -10.49 -8.51
N TYR A 65 11.71 -10.88 -8.99
CA TYR A 65 12.73 -11.55 -8.19
C TYR A 65 14.10 -10.86 -8.31
N GLY A 66 15.00 -11.14 -7.40
CA GLY A 66 16.35 -10.56 -7.34
C GLY A 66 16.86 -10.41 -5.92
N GLN A 67 18.06 -9.90 -5.76
CA GLN A 67 18.72 -9.73 -4.46
C GLN A 67 17.94 -8.81 -3.51
N THR A 68 18.10 -9.03 -2.20
CA THR A 68 17.51 -8.16 -1.18
C THR A 68 18.13 -6.75 -1.27
N GLY A 69 17.31 -5.72 -1.04
CA GLY A 69 17.78 -4.33 -1.08
C GLY A 69 17.82 -3.68 -2.47
N THR A 70 17.47 -4.39 -3.55
CA THR A 70 17.50 -3.85 -4.92
C THR A 70 16.30 -2.98 -5.30
N GLY A 71 15.42 -2.64 -4.36
CA GLY A 71 14.29 -1.74 -4.59
C GLY A 71 13.04 -2.36 -5.21
N LYS A 72 12.94 -3.71 -5.32
CA LYS A 72 11.79 -4.40 -5.93
C LYS A 72 10.43 -3.92 -5.43
N THR A 73 10.28 -3.87 -4.11
CA THR A 73 9.04 -3.44 -3.46
C THR A 73 8.74 -1.96 -3.73
N ALA A 74 9.76 -1.11 -3.73
CA ALA A 74 9.60 0.30 -4.01
C ALA A 74 9.14 0.53 -5.45
N VAL A 75 9.76 -0.15 -6.43
CA VAL A 75 9.34 -0.10 -7.85
C VAL A 75 7.92 -0.62 -8.03
N ALA A 76 7.57 -1.76 -7.40
CA ALA A 76 6.21 -2.31 -7.50
C ALA A 76 5.16 -1.33 -6.94
N ARG A 77 5.41 -0.72 -5.77
CA ARG A 77 4.53 0.30 -5.19
C ARG A 77 4.41 1.52 -6.09
N TYR A 78 5.53 2.07 -6.55
CA TYR A 78 5.56 3.22 -7.44
C TYR A 78 4.68 3.02 -8.68
N ILE A 79 4.81 1.87 -9.35
CA ILE A 79 4.02 1.59 -10.55
C ILE A 79 2.54 1.42 -10.21
N CYS A 80 2.21 0.77 -9.08
CA CYS A 80 0.83 0.63 -8.65
C CYS A 80 0.18 1.99 -8.32
N ASP A 81 0.93 2.89 -7.69
CA ASP A 81 0.45 4.24 -7.37
C ASP A 81 0.24 5.06 -8.64
N GLN A 82 1.20 5.04 -9.59
CA GLN A 82 1.08 5.69 -10.90
C GLN A 82 -0.13 5.16 -11.69
N LEU A 83 -0.33 3.85 -11.68
CA LEU A 83 -1.48 3.22 -12.34
C LEU A 83 -2.80 3.64 -11.69
N LYS A 84 -2.85 3.66 -10.36
CA LYS A 84 -4.02 4.10 -9.60
C LYS A 84 -4.39 5.55 -9.93
N ASP A 85 -3.40 6.45 -9.92
CA ASP A 85 -3.60 7.86 -10.23
C ASP A 85 -4.16 8.03 -11.66
N LYS A 86 -3.58 7.30 -12.61
CA LYS A 86 -4.01 7.35 -14.01
C LYS A 86 -5.43 6.81 -14.20
N VAL A 87 -5.74 5.64 -13.66
CA VAL A 87 -7.10 5.04 -13.75
C VAL A 87 -8.13 5.93 -13.09
N THR A 88 -7.80 6.51 -11.92
CA THR A 88 -8.70 7.43 -11.21
C THR A 88 -8.95 8.72 -12.01
N ALA A 89 -7.92 9.26 -12.64
CA ALA A 89 -8.04 10.45 -13.50
C ALA A 89 -8.94 10.19 -14.73
N ASP A 90 -8.94 8.95 -15.24
CA ASP A 90 -9.76 8.52 -16.37
C ASP A 90 -11.18 8.08 -15.92
N GLY A 91 -11.52 8.22 -14.63
CA GLY A 91 -12.85 7.89 -14.07
C GLY A 91 -13.06 6.40 -13.77
N GLY A 92 -12.00 5.60 -13.83
CA GLY A 92 -12.03 4.18 -13.46
C GLY A 92 -11.79 3.95 -11.95
N ALA A 93 -11.92 2.71 -11.53
CA ALA A 93 -11.64 2.27 -10.17
C ALA A 93 -10.55 1.18 -10.16
N ILE A 94 -9.56 1.35 -9.27
CA ILE A 94 -8.54 0.34 -9.02
C ILE A 94 -8.27 0.25 -7.52
N HIS A 95 -8.22 -0.98 -7.02
CA HIS A 95 -7.99 -1.29 -5.62
C HIS A 95 -6.64 -1.98 -5.48
N THR A 96 -5.72 -1.41 -4.72
CA THR A 96 -4.38 -1.98 -4.51
C THR A 96 -4.24 -2.49 -3.09
N ALA A 97 -3.84 -3.76 -2.93
CA ALA A 97 -3.54 -4.38 -1.65
C ALA A 97 -2.05 -4.75 -1.60
N HIS A 98 -1.31 -4.17 -0.67
CA HIS A 98 0.08 -4.53 -0.41
C HIS A 98 0.18 -5.46 0.80
N ILE A 99 0.61 -6.71 0.57
CA ILE A 99 0.65 -7.74 1.61
C ILE A 99 2.08 -8.21 1.85
N ASN A 100 2.55 -7.99 3.06
CA ASN A 100 3.84 -8.54 3.48
C ASN A 100 3.65 -9.96 4.03
N CYS A 101 3.93 -10.98 3.21
CA CYS A 101 3.77 -12.39 3.57
C CYS A 101 4.69 -12.87 4.72
N LYS A 102 5.70 -12.09 5.12
CA LYS A 102 6.44 -12.34 6.36
C LYS A 102 5.63 -12.01 7.61
N ARG A 103 4.70 -11.07 7.52
CA ARG A 103 3.83 -10.64 8.62
C ARG A 103 2.48 -11.37 8.60
N VAL A 104 1.97 -11.62 7.40
CA VAL A 104 0.66 -12.26 7.20
C VAL A 104 0.89 -13.49 6.33
N ASN A 105 1.00 -14.66 6.97
CA ASN A 105 1.37 -15.92 6.33
C ASN A 105 0.22 -16.96 6.27
N THR A 106 -0.98 -16.59 6.68
CA THR A 106 -2.15 -17.46 6.62
C THR A 106 -3.08 -17.06 5.47
N PRO A 107 -3.72 -18.01 4.77
CA PRO A 107 -4.71 -17.70 3.74
C PRO A 107 -5.82 -16.78 4.25
N TYR A 108 -6.30 -17.02 5.46
CA TYR A 108 -7.29 -16.18 6.12
C TYR A 108 -6.82 -14.74 6.27
N GLY A 109 -5.62 -14.54 6.83
CA GLY A 109 -5.06 -13.22 7.04
C GLY A 109 -4.84 -12.46 5.72
N ILE A 110 -4.39 -13.15 4.67
CA ILE A 110 -4.21 -12.57 3.34
C ILE A 110 -5.55 -12.08 2.80
N LEU A 111 -6.58 -12.92 2.79
CA LEU A 111 -7.91 -12.55 2.29
C LEU A 111 -8.55 -11.42 3.11
N ALA A 112 -8.40 -11.44 4.43
CA ALA A 112 -8.89 -10.37 5.30
C ALA A 112 -8.20 -9.03 5.00
N ASN A 113 -6.88 -9.03 4.78
CA ASN A 113 -6.14 -7.82 4.39
C ASN A 113 -6.55 -7.30 3.00
N ILE A 114 -6.77 -8.18 2.02
CA ILE A 114 -7.32 -7.77 0.72
C ILE A 114 -8.69 -7.12 0.92
N GLY A 115 -9.56 -7.74 1.74
CA GLY A 115 -10.89 -7.23 2.02
C GLY A 115 -10.93 -5.83 2.64
N GLN A 116 -9.88 -5.46 3.38
CA GLN A 116 -9.77 -4.11 3.95
C GLN A 116 -9.61 -3.02 2.89
N THR A 117 -9.08 -3.32 1.71
CA THR A 117 -8.94 -2.33 0.64
C THR A 117 -10.29 -1.88 0.06
N TYR A 118 -11.35 -2.66 0.29
CA TYR A 118 -12.71 -2.36 -0.13
C TYR A 118 -13.59 -1.77 0.98
N THR A 119 -13.02 -1.56 2.17
CA THR A 119 -13.79 -1.18 3.36
C THR A 119 -13.49 0.27 3.71
N THR A 120 -14.53 1.09 3.77
CA THR A 120 -14.45 2.48 4.23
C THR A 120 -14.83 2.62 5.71
N ASN A 121 -15.68 1.70 6.24
CA ASN A 121 -16.17 1.70 7.60
C ASN A 121 -15.73 0.43 8.34
N TRP A 122 -15.32 0.56 9.60
CA TRP A 122 -14.88 -0.57 10.42
C TRP A 122 -15.98 -1.64 10.63
N GLU A 123 -17.25 -1.25 10.66
CA GLU A 123 -18.40 -2.16 10.83
C GLU A 123 -18.55 -3.14 9.66
N ASP A 124 -18.11 -2.72 8.49
CA ASP A 124 -18.17 -3.48 7.25
C ASP A 124 -16.89 -4.27 6.97
N SER A 125 -15.92 -4.20 7.89
CA SER A 125 -14.63 -4.86 7.72
C SER A 125 -14.76 -6.39 7.85
N ILE A 126 -13.98 -7.11 7.03
CA ILE A 126 -13.82 -8.55 7.21
C ILE A 126 -12.99 -8.76 8.49
N PRO A 127 -13.51 -9.47 9.50
CA PRO A 127 -12.80 -9.65 10.76
C PRO A 127 -11.52 -10.48 10.55
N HIS A 128 -10.48 -10.18 11.34
CA HIS A 128 -9.21 -10.91 11.26
C HIS A 128 -9.26 -12.33 11.85
N THR A 129 -10.33 -12.67 12.58
CA THR A 129 -10.54 -13.98 13.21
C THR A 129 -12.03 -14.28 13.35
N GLY A 130 -12.36 -15.55 13.56
CA GLY A 130 -13.71 -15.97 13.95
C GLY A 130 -14.59 -16.47 12.80
N TRP A 131 -14.35 -16.09 11.58
CA TRP A 131 -15.08 -16.62 10.43
C TRP A 131 -14.39 -17.86 9.85
N ARG A 132 -15.14 -18.68 9.12
CA ARG A 132 -14.55 -19.74 8.28
C ARG A 132 -13.93 -19.11 7.04
N LEU A 133 -12.89 -19.74 6.51
CA LEU A 133 -12.18 -19.24 5.33
C LEU A 133 -13.12 -19.01 4.14
N GLU A 134 -14.10 -19.88 3.96
CA GLU A 134 -15.12 -19.78 2.91
C GLU A 134 -16.00 -18.52 3.07
N GLN A 135 -16.32 -18.15 4.31
CA GLN A 135 -17.10 -16.93 4.61
C GLN A 135 -16.30 -15.68 4.28
N VAL A 136 -15.01 -15.68 4.63
CA VAL A 136 -14.09 -14.57 4.28
C VAL A 136 -13.99 -14.42 2.78
N TYR A 137 -13.81 -15.53 2.07
CA TYR A 137 -13.71 -15.52 0.61
C TYR A 137 -15.01 -15.00 -0.04
N ALA A 138 -16.17 -15.51 0.37
CA ALA A 138 -17.46 -15.07 -0.14
C ALA A 138 -17.72 -13.57 0.13
N ALA A 139 -17.37 -13.08 1.32
CA ALA A 139 -17.49 -11.67 1.66
C ALA A 139 -16.55 -10.81 0.82
N LEU A 140 -15.32 -11.27 0.58
CA LEU A 140 -14.36 -10.58 -0.27
C LEU A 140 -14.87 -10.47 -1.72
N CYS A 141 -15.36 -11.58 -2.30
CA CYS A 141 -15.90 -11.59 -3.65
C CYS A 141 -17.06 -10.59 -3.79
N ARG A 142 -18.01 -10.62 -2.86
CA ARG A 142 -19.14 -9.68 -2.85
C ARG A 142 -18.66 -8.22 -2.80
N LYS A 143 -17.72 -7.90 -1.90
CA LYS A 143 -17.18 -6.54 -1.80
C LYS A 143 -16.45 -6.10 -3.06
N ALA A 144 -15.70 -6.99 -3.69
CA ALA A 144 -14.99 -6.72 -4.93
C ALA A 144 -15.99 -6.47 -6.09
N GLU A 145 -17.08 -7.24 -6.15
CA GLU A 145 -18.16 -7.05 -7.14
C GLU A 145 -18.91 -5.71 -6.92
N GLU A 146 -19.24 -5.38 -5.67
CA GLU A 146 -19.91 -4.12 -5.31
C GLU A 146 -19.03 -2.90 -5.60
N ALA A 147 -17.74 -2.98 -5.32
CA ALA A 147 -16.80 -1.90 -5.55
C ALA A 147 -16.46 -1.70 -7.05
N GLY A 148 -16.56 -2.76 -7.83
CA GLY A 148 -16.17 -2.76 -9.25
C GLY A 148 -14.68 -2.51 -9.45
N GLY A 149 -14.29 -2.35 -10.73
CA GLY A 149 -12.90 -2.05 -11.09
C GLY A 149 -11.96 -3.25 -11.03
N ILE A 150 -10.66 -2.96 -10.91
CA ILE A 150 -9.59 -3.97 -10.89
C ILE A 150 -8.93 -3.99 -9.52
N ALA A 151 -8.69 -5.21 -9.00
CA ALA A 151 -7.89 -5.43 -7.80
C ALA A 151 -6.46 -5.86 -8.18
N LEU A 152 -5.47 -5.15 -7.65
CA LEU A 152 -4.06 -5.53 -7.69
C LEU A 152 -3.60 -5.94 -6.30
N VAL A 153 -3.08 -7.17 -6.18
CA VAL A 153 -2.50 -7.69 -4.94
C VAL A 153 -1.00 -7.82 -5.14
N VAL A 154 -0.23 -7.16 -4.26
CA VAL A 154 1.23 -7.03 -4.33
C VAL A 154 1.88 -7.53 -3.03
#